data_507388ba50a14e0e45944df4b202f30d
#
_entry.id   507388ba50a14e0e45944df4b202f30d
#
_cell.length_a   1.000
_cell.length_b   1.000
_cell.length_c   1.000
_cell.angle_alpha   90.00
_cell.angle_beta   90.00
_cell.angle_gamma   90.00
#
_symmetry.space_group_name_H-M   'P 1'
#
loop_
_entity.id
_entity.type
_entity.pdbx_description
1 polymer ?
#
loop_
_entity_poly.entity_id
_entity_poly.type
_entity_poly.pdbx_seq_one_letter_code
_entity_poly.pdbx_strand_id
1 'polypeptide(L)'
;MRGFLFLLSILLRQGQIVQNILNNLIQPSLKKRIIGIDVARALAVIGMIIVNFKIVIGENGLNWVKSFAGIFDGKAAATFVVLAGVGLALMTNSAIKNNDKSKLKIVRNRILKRALFLFIIGISYTTIWPADILHFYGIYMLIVILFLTSKERTIIISAISLIIIFPILLSFWNYEIGWNFETLEYQDFWTINGFIRNLFFNGFHPVIPWTSFMLFGYWFGKQDLKNNKFIKKTFWVCTIIFILIQILSYFSISILSEGNQESAKELTEILGTNPMPPLPIYMFNGISIAFAIITACIIIAKHFENNIIIKALNKTGQLALTFYVAHVIIGMGIIEAINPSKMGEYSVIFSMIYALGFSLICILFAVIWKKHKESGPLEWIMRKLTD
;
A
#
# COMPACT_ATOMS: atom_id res chain seq x y z
N MET A 1 57.50 13.70 37.06
CA MET A 1 57.10 13.32 35.70
C MET A 1 56.00 12.22 35.66
N ARG A 2 56.08 11.10 36.40
CA ARG A 2 55.04 10.03 36.42
C ARG A 2 53.68 10.49 36.93
N GLY A 3 53.57 11.37 37.95
CA GLY A 3 52.29 11.87 38.48
C GLY A 3 51.55 12.80 37.52
N PHE A 4 52.25 13.59 36.69
CA PHE A 4 51.66 14.46 35.69
C PHE A 4 51.03 13.67 34.53
N LEU A 5 51.68 12.60 34.09
CA LEU A 5 51.16 11.70 33.05
C LEU A 5 49.92 10.92 33.50
N PHE A 6 49.86 10.57 34.80
CA PHE A 6 48.69 9.90 35.38
C PHE A 6 47.49 10.84 35.45
N LEU A 7 47.67 12.09 35.89
CA LEU A 7 46.62 13.11 35.90
C LEU A 7 46.10 13.42 34.48
N LEU A 8 46.99 13.51 33.50
CA LEU A 8 46.64 13.73 32.09
C LEU A 8 45.81 12.57 31.53
N SER A 9 46.12 11.32 31.89
CA SER A 9 45.38 10.14 31.48
C SER A 9 43.97 10.10 32.06
N ILE A 10 43.75 10.58 33.28
CA ILE A 10 42.46 10.70 33.93
C ILE A 10 41.62 11.78 33.25
N LEU A 11 42.18 12.94 32.96
CA LEU A 11 41.47 14.03 32.26
C LEU A 11 41.09 13.65 30.84
N LEU A 12 41.93 12.92 30.11
CA LEU A 12 41.61 12.41 28.76
C LEU A 12 40.52 11.35 28.81
N ARG A 13 40.49 10.46 29.81
CA ARG A 13 39.40 9.51 30.02
C ARG A 13 38.06 10.20 30.37
N GLN A 14 38.10 11.22 31.24
CA GLN A 14 36.89 12.01 31.54
C GLN A 14 36.40 12.77 30.31
N GLY A 15 37.28 13.35 29.51
CA GLY A 15 36.91 13.97 28.24
C GLY A 15 36.24 13.00 27.24
N GLN A 16 36.76 11.78 27.12
CA GLN A 16 36.13 10.74 26.29
C GLN A 16 34.77 10.27 26.83
N ILE A 17 34.59 10.18 28.13
CA ILE A 17 33.32 9.83 28.75
C ILE A 17 32.30 10.95 28.53
N VAL A 18 32.69 12.21 28.71
CA VAL A 18 31.80 13.36 28.45
C VAL A 18 31.44 13.45 26.96
N GLN A 19 32.38 13.20 26.07
CA GLN A 19 32.15 13.20 24.63
C GLN A 19 31.22 12.05 24.19
N ASN A 20 31.34 10.87 24.80
CA ASN A 20 30.44 9.75 24.58
C ASN A 20 29.03 10.01 25.16
N ILE A 21 28.91 10.66 26.31
CA ILE A 21 27.62 11.08 26.89
C ILE A 21 26.99 12.16 26.01
N LEU A 22 27.75 13.19 25.58
CA LEU A 22 27.26 14.21 24.65
C LEU A 22 26.83 13.62 23.31
N ASN A 23 27.62 12.71 22.72
CA ASN A 23 27.24 12.02 21.50
C ASN A 23 25.96 11.17 21.66
N ASN A 24 25.74 10.54 22.81
CA ASN A 24 24.52 9.81 23.13
C ASN A 24 23.32 10.73 23.42
N LEU A 25 23.56 11.95 23.92
CA LEU A 25 22.53 12.96 24.16
C LEU A 25 22.18 13.75 22.89
N ILE A 26 23.16 13.95 22.00
CA ILE A 26 23.00 14.71 20.75
C ILE A 26 22.50 13.82 19.59
N GLN A 27 22.74 12.51 19.63
CA GLN A 27 22.06 11.61 18.69
C GLN A 27 20.60 11.43 19.17
N PRO A 28 19.61 12.09 18.51
CA PRO A 28 18.24 11.67 18.69
C PRO A 28 18.24 10.18 18.33
N SER A 29 17.81 9.32 19.25
CA SER A 29 17.71 7.88 19.00
C SER A 29 16.95 7.72 17.69
N LEU A 30 17.67 7.51 16.59
CA LEU A 30 17.09 7.21 15.29
C LEU A 30 16.24 5.97 15.54
N LYS A 31 14.91 6.16 15.66
CA LYS A 31 13.98 5.06 15.88
C LYS A 31 14.29 4.02 14.84
N LYS A 32 14.90 2.90 15.24
CA LYS A 32 15.30 1.82 14.33
C LYS A 32 14.09 1.48 13.46
N ARG A 33 14.20 1.71 12.16
CA ARG A 33 13.17 1.51 11.15
C ARG A 33 12.74 0.05 11.13
N ILE A 34 11.46 -0.24 11.01
CA ILE A 34 10.95 -1.62 10.93
C ILE A 34 11.09 -2.08 9.48
N ILE A 35 12.20 -2.78 9.19
CA ILE A 35 12.57 -3.24 7.83
C ILE A 35 11.42 -3.99 7.14
N GLY A 36 10.70 -4.83 7.88
CA GLY A 36 9.60 -5.63 7.35
C GLY A 36 8.46 -4.81 6.72
N ILE A 37 8.24 -3.57 7.17
CA ILE A 37 7.23 -2.68 6.58
C ILE A 37 7.67 -2.24 5.17
N ASP A 38 8.95 -1.95 4.98
CA ASP A 38 9.46 -1.58 3.66
C ASP A 38 9.53 -2.79 2.72
N VAL A 39 9.86 -3.98 3.25
CA VAL A 39 9.77 -5.24 2.50
C VAL A 39 8.33 -5.50 2.04
N ALA A 40 7.34 -5.35 2.92
CA ALA A 40 5.93 -5.49 2.55
C ALA A 40 5.50 -4.47 1.49
N ARG A 41 6.02 -3.24 1.57
CA ARG A 41 5.75 -2.20 0.57
C ARG A 41 6.35 -2.55 -0.80
N ALA A 42 7.56 -3.13 -0.84
CA ALA A 42 8.16 -3.64 -2.07
C ALA A 42 7.30 -4.74 -2.70
N LEU A 43 6.85 -5.73 -1.91
CA LEU A 43 5.99 -6.81 -2.39
C LEU A 43 4.65 -6.29 -2.90
N ALA A 44 4.04 -5.30 -2.23
CA ALA A 44 2.80 -4.68 -2.67
C ALA A 44 2.97 -3.99 -4.04
N VAL A 45 4.07 -3.24 -4.26
CA VAL A 45 4.35 -2.60 -5.55
C VAL A 45 4.61 -3.64 -6.63
N ILE A 46 5.39 -4.68 -6.36
CA ILE A 46 5.62 -5.78 -7.31
C ILE A 46 4.29 -6.47 -7.68
N GLY A 47 3.43 -6.72 -6.69
CA GLY A 47 2.09 -7.25 -6.95
C GLY A 47 1.23 -6.34 -7.84
N MET A 48 1.29 -5.03 -7.63
CA MET A 48 0.58 -4.06 -8.50
C MET A 48 1.16 -4.04 -9.92
N ILE A 49 2.48 -4.15 -10.10
CA ILE A 49 3.12 -4.25 -11.43
C ILE A 49 2.58 -5.50 -12.16
N ILE A 50 2.51 -6.65 -11.47
CA ILE A 50 1.99 -7.90 -12.05
C ILE A 50 0.54 -7.72 -12.50
N VAL A 51 -0.33 -7.20 -11.64
CA VAL A 51 -1.76 -7.00 -11.95
C VAL A 51 -1.94 -6.04 -13.11
N ASN A 52 -1.30 -4.89 -13.05
CA ASN A 52 -1.50 -3.84 -14.04
C ASN A 52 -0.93 -4.23 -15.41
N PHE A 53 0.20 -4.92 -15.46
CA PHE A 53 0.74 -5.43 -16.72
C PHE A 53 -0.12 -6.55 -17.31
N LYS A 54 -0.68 -7.45 -16.45
CA LYS A 54 -1.65 -8.45 -16.89
C LYS A 54 -2.87 -7.80 -17.56
N ILE A 55 -3.45 -6.77 -16.93
CA ILE A 55 -4.65 -6.10 -17.44
C ILE A 55 -4.37 -5.34 -18.75
N VAL A 56 -3.26 -4.59 -18.81
CA VAL A 56 -2.99 -3.65 -19.93
C VAL A 56 -2.28 -4.32 -21.09
N ILE A 57 -1.31 -5.17 -20.83
CA ILE A 57 -0.50 -5.78 -21.89
C ILE A 57 -1.25 -6.98 -22.47
N GLY A 58 -1.91 -7.79 -21.64
CA GLY A 58 -2.78 -8.88 -22.05
C GLY A 58 -2.77 -10.07 -21.09
N GLU A 59 -3.88 -10.78 -21.11
CA GLU A 59 -4.10 -11.96 -20.27
C GLU A 59 -4.53 -13.21 -21.06
N ASN A 60 -4.27 -13.26 -22.37
CA ASN A 60 -4.62 -14.39 -23.21
C ASN A 60 -3.80 -15.65 -22.86
N GLY A 61 -4.40 -16.83 -22.93
CA GLY A 61 -3.68 -18.12 -22.82
C GLY A 61 -4.01 -18.92 -21.57
N LEU A 62 -3.00 -19.54 -20.95
CA LEU A 62 -3.15 -20.60 -19.95
C LEU A 62 -3.90 -20.20 -18.68
N ASN A 63 -5.00 -20.87 -18.38
CA ASN A 63 -5.87 -20.57 -17.25
C ASN A 63 -5.15 -20.63 -15.89
N TRP A 64 -4.23 -21.58 -15.69
CA TRP A 64 -3.50 -21.69 -14.43
C TRP A 64 -2.58 -20.48 -14.18
N VAL A 65 -2.00 -19.88 -15.25
CA VAL A 65 -1.18 -18.67 -15.13
C VAL A 65 -2.07 -17.46 -14.84
N LYS A 66 -3.27 -17.37 -15.48
CA LYS A 66 -4.27 -16.33 -15.17
C LYS A 66 -4.69 -16.41 -13.70
N SER A 67 -5.00 -17.62 -13.21
CA SER A 67 -5.37 -17.85 -11.81
C SER A 67 -4.25 -17.47 -10.85
N PHE A 68 -3.00 -17.81 -11.18
CA PHE A 68 -1.84 -17.41 -10.38
C PHE A 68 -1.65 -15.90 -10.33
N ALA A 69 -1.71 -15.22 -11.48
CA ALA A 69 -1.65 -13.76 -11.54
C ALA A 69 -2.83 -13.10 -10.81
N GLY A 70 -4.03 -13.71 -10.89
CA GLY A 70 -5.24 -13.27 -10.20
C GLY A 70 -5.17 -13.32 -8.67
N ILE A 71 -4.21 -14.07 -8.10
CA ILE A 71 -3.98 -14.05 -6.64
C ILE A 71 -3.68 -12.63 -6.15
N PHE A 72 -3.06 -11.79 -6.96
CA PHE A 72 -2.67 -10.42 -6.62
C PHE A 72 -3.80 -9.40 -6.84
N ASP A 73 -4.86 -9.75 -7.60
CA ASP A 73 -5.93 -8.82 -7.99
C ASP A 73 -6.58 -8.18 -6.76
N GLY A 74 -6.58 -6.85 -6.73
CA GLY A 74 -7.07 -6.03 -5.64
C GLY A 74 -6.28 -6.14 -4.33
N LYS A 75 -5.63 -7.28 -4.04
CA LYS A 75 -4.94 -7.55 -2.76
C LYS A 75 -3.63 -6.78 -2.64
N ALA A 76 -2.91 -6.61 -3.75
CA ALA A 76 -1.69 -5.82 -3.79
C ALA A 76 -1.99 -4.33 -3.50
N ALA A 77 -3.02 -3.77 -4.13
CA ALA A 77 -3.46 -2.40 -3.90
C ALA A 77 -3.99 -2.21 -2.46
N ALA A 78 -4.84 -3.13 -1.95
CA ALA A 78 -5.30 -3.11 -0.57
C ALA A 78 -4.14 -3.11 0.44
N THR A 79 -3.14 -3.98 0.22
CA THR A 79 -1.93 -4.04 1.06
C THR A 79 -1.15 -2.72 1.03
N PHE A 80 -1.04 -2.11 -0.15
CA PHE A 80 -0.37 -0.81 -0.31
C PHE A 80 -1.08 0.30 0.45
N VAL A 81 -2.42 0.35 0.42
CA VAL A 81 -3.23 1.35 1.17
C VAL A 81 -3.15 1.12 2.68
N VAL A 82 -3.19 -0.14 3.14
CA VAL A 82 -2.99 -0.48 4.57
C VAL A 82 -1.61 -0.02 5.04
N LEU A 83 -0.55 -0.29 4.26
CA LEU A 83 0.82 0.16 4.57
C LEU A 83 0.95 1.68 4.65
N ALA A 84 0.16 2.41 3.89
CA ALA A 84 0.06 3.85 4.01
C ALA A 84 -0.46 4.29 5.37
N GLY A 85 -1.57 3.72 5.80
CA GLY A 85 -2.12 3.97 7.12
C GLY A 85 -1.11 3.66 8.23
N VAL A 86 -0.39 2.54 8.14
CA VAL A 86 0.73 2.23 9.05
C VAL A 86 1.79 3.34 9.03
N GLY A 87 2.16 3.82 7.85
CA GLY A 87 3.11 4.93 7.69
C GLY A 87 2.65 6.21 8.38
N LEU A 88 1.37 6.58 8.23
CA LEU A 88 0.78 7.75 8.90
C LEU A 88 0.81 7.60 10.43
N ALA A 89 0.50 6.42 10.96
CA ALA A 89 0.59 6.16 12.39
C ALA A 89 2.03 6.30 12.90
N LEU A 90 3.01 5.74 12.21
CA LEU A 90 4.42 5.85 12.59
C LEU A 90 4.93 7.29 12.57
N MET A 91 4.43 8.14 11.65
CA MET A 91 4.76 9.56 11.60
C MET A 91 4.18 10.34 12.78
N THR A 92 2.97 10.00 13.23
CA THR A 92 2.23 10.74 14.26
C THR A 92 2.46 10.23 15.68
N ASN A 93 2.80 8.94 15.86
CA ASN A 93 2.92 8.29 17.17
C ASN A 93 3.81 9.02 18.17
N SER A 94 4.91 9.63 17.75
CA SER A 94 5.81 10.36 18.67
C SER A 94 5.15 11.63 19.21
N ALA A 95 4.45 12.39 18.36
CA ALA A 95 3.76 13.60 18.76
C ALA A 95 2.57 13.29 19.68
N ILE A 96 1.80 12.23 19.36
CA ILE A 96 0.63 11.81 20.14
C ILE A 96 1.05 11.26 21.51
N LYS A 97 2.04 10.35 21.57
CA LYS A 97 2.50 9.76 22.82
C LYS A 97 3.09 10.78 23.80
N ASN A 98 3.75 11.81 23.28
CA ASN A 98 4.36 12.86 24.10
C ASN A 98 3.39 14.04 24.35
N ASN A 99 2.15 13.96 23.88
CA ASN A 99 1.16 15.04 23.92
C ASN A 99 1.68 16.39 23.39
N ASP A 100 2.55 16.32 22.38
CA ASP A 100 3.21 17.48 21.75
C ASP A 100 2.32 18.05 20.64
N LYS A 101 1.49 19.02 20.99
CA LYS A 101 0.54 19.68 20.07
C LYS A 101 1.26 20.41 18.94
N SER A 102 2.41 21.02 19.19
CA SER A 102 3.19 21.76 18.19
C SER A 102 3.73 20.80 17.13
N LYS A 103 4.34 19.71 17.56
CA LYS A 103 4.84 18.66 16.68
C LYS A 103 3.71 17.97 15.90
N LEU A 104 2.55 17.75 16.54
CA LEU A 104 1.39 17.16 15.89
C LEU A 104 0.85 18.08 14.78
N LYS A 105 0.82 19.41 14.99
CA LYS A 105 0.45 20.40 13.97
C LYS A 105 1.39 20.34 12.76
N ILE A 106 2.70 20.28 12.99
CA ILE A 106 3.70 20.16 11.92
C ILE A 106 3.48 18.87 11.12
N VAL A 107 3.35 17.73 11.80
CA VAL A 107 3.15 16.44 11.13
C VAL A 107 1.81 16.41 10.35
N ARG A 108 0.73 16.98 10.93
CA ARG A 108 -0.56 17.11 10.24
C ARG A 108 -0.46 17.92 8.95
N ASN A 109 0.21 19.07 8.99
CA ASN A 109 0.43 19.88 7.80
C ASN A 109 1.27 19.16 6.75
N ARG A 110 2.28 18.40 7.17
CA ARG A 110 3.08 17.56 6.26
C ARG A 110 2.21 16.49 5.60
N ILE A 111 1.34 15.80 6.34
CA ILE A 111 0.40 14.82 5.79
C ILE A 111 -0.55 15.48 4.80
N LEU A 112 -1.09 16.64 5.13
CA LEU A 112 -1.96 17.42 4.24
C LEU A 112 -1.26 17.75 2.91
N LYS A 113 -0.05 18.29 2.96
CA LYS A 113 0.72 18.61 1.75
C LYS A 113 1.02 17.35 0.91
N ARG A 114 1.36 16.22 1.56
CA ARG A 114 1.58 14.94 0.86
C ARG A 114 0.31 14.40 0.22
N ALA A 115 -0.83 14.52 0.89
CA ALA A 115 -2.13 14.16 0.35
C ALA A 115 -2.46 14.96 -0.92
N LEU A 116 -2.27 16.28 -0.87
CA LEU A 116 -2.47 17.16 -2.04
C LEU A 116 -1.47 16.85 -3.17
N PHE A 117 -0.20 16.60 -2.84
CA PHE A 117 0.80 16.19 -3.83
C PHE A 117 0.39 14.91 -4.56
N LEU A 118 -0.02 13.87 -3.82
CA LEU A 118 -0.44 12.59 -4.41
C LEU A 118 -1.72 12.74 -5.23
N PHE A 119 -2.67 13.55 -4.74
CA PHE A 119 -3.89 13.85 -5.49
C PHE A 119 -3.59 14.51 -6.83
N ILE A 120 -2.75 15.56 -6.84
CA ILE A 120 -2.37 16.29 -8.06
C ILE A 120 -1.59 15.36 -9.02
N ILE A 121 -0.62 14.61 -8.52
CA ILE A 121 0.14 13.66 -9.35
C ILE A 121 -0.80 12.60 -9.93
N GLY A 122 -1.70 12.01 -9.12
CA GLY A 122 -2.66 11.02 -9.60
C GLY A 122 -3.53 11.58 -10.72
N ILE A 123 -4.16 12.73 -10.53
CA ILE A 123 -4.99 13.37 -11.55
C ILE A 123 -4.19 13.70 -12.83
N SER A 124 -2.93 14.10 -12.70
CA SER A 124 -2.12 14.54 -13.82
C SER A 124 -1.86 13.46 -14.89
N TYR A 125 -2.01 12.18 -14.56
CA TYR A 125 -1.81 11.09 -15.50
C TYR A 125 -2.98 10.10 -15.59
N THR A 126 -4.17 10.42 -15.07
CA THR A 126 -5.37 9.59 -15.21
C THR A 126 -5.77 9.36 -16.67
N THR A 127 -5.42 10.28 -17.59
CA THR A 127 -5.61 10.09 -19.03
C THR A 127 -4.72 9.00 -19.61
N ILE A 128 -3.55 8.73 -19.00
CA ILE A 128 -2.64 7.66 -19.39
C ILE A 128 -3.03 6.36 -18.67
N TRP A 129 -3.42 6.48 -17.40
CA TRP A 129 -3.76 5.34 -16.56
C TRP A 129 -5.04 5.62 -15.75
N PRO A 130 -6.24 5.27 -16.27
CA PRO A 130 -7.50 5.51 -15.58
C PRO A 130 -7.63 4.79 -14.24
N ALA A 131 -6.95 3.64 -14.06
CA ALA A 131 -6.94 2.87 -12.81
C ALA A 131 -5.93 3.38 -11.78
N ASP A 132 -5.51 4.66 -11.86
CA ASP A 132 -4.64 5.26 -10.86
C ASP A 132 -5.26 5.24 -9.46
N ILE A 133 -4.45 4.88 -8.46
CA ILE A 133 -4.84 4.90 -7.05
C ILE A 133 -4.41 6.17 -6.33
N LEU A 134 -3.44 6.96 -6.85
CA LEU A 134 -2.81 8.05 -6.09
C LEU A 134 -3.77 9.20 -5.78
N HIS A 135 -4.68 9.54 -6.69
CA HIS A 135 -5.67 10.58 -6.43
C HIS A 135 -6.67 10.15 -5.37
N PHE A 136 -7.14 8.89 -5.37
CA PHE A 136 -7.95 8.34 -4.28
C PHE A 136 -7.17 8.32 -2.97
N TYR A 137 -5.91 7.89 -3.02
CA TYR A 137 -5.02 7.81 -1.88
C TYR A 137 -4.82 9.18 -1.19
N GLY A 138 -4.70 10.25 -1.99
CA GLY A 138 -4.68 11.61 -1.46
C GLY A 138 -5.92 11.91 -0.59
N ILE A 139 -7.11 11.55 -1.06
CA ILE A 139 -8.37 11.76 -0.31
C ILE A 139 -8.43 10.85 0.93
N TYR A 140 -8.00 9.58 0.85
CA TYR A 140 -7.94 8.72 2.06
C TYR A 140 -7.06 9.37 3.13
N MET A 141 -5.89 9.92 2.76
CA MET A 141 -5.01 10.61 3.71
C MET A 141 -5.70 11.84 4.34
N LEU A 142 -6.47 12.63 3.57
CA LEU A 142 -7.24 13.77 4.09
C LEU A 142 -8.27 13.31 5.12
N ILE A 143 -8.97 12.20 4.86
CA ILE A 143 -9.93 11.64 5.81
C ILE A 143 -9.22 11.14 7.07
N VAL A 144 -8.10 10.41 6.94
CA VAL A 144 -7.35 9.91 8.11
C VAL A 144 -6.81 11.03 8.98
N ILE A 145 -6.54 12.23 8.44
CA ILE A 145 -6.14 13.41 9.24
C ILE A 145 -7.17 13.73 10.33
N LEU A 146 -8.45 13.49 10.09
CA LEU A 146 -9.53 13.72 11.06
C LEU A 146 -9.46 12.74 12.25
N PHE A 147 -8.82 11.60 12.06
CA PHE A 147 -8.73 10.51 13.04
C PHE A 147 -7.39 10.45 13.78
N LEU A 148 -6.44 11.37 13.55
CA LEU A 148 -5.08 11.28 14.11
C LEU A 148 -5.07 11.17 15.64
N THR A 149 -5.96 11.88 16.33
CA THR A 149 -6.08 11.86 17.79
C THR A 149 -7.23 11.01 18.32
N SER A 150 -7.96 10.34 17.43
CA SER A 150 -9.12 9.55 17.80
C SER A 150 -8.74 8.30 18.61
N LYS A 151 -9.67 7.85 19.46
CA LYS A 151 -9.57 6.57 20.15
C LYS A 151 -9.56 5.42 19.13
N GLU A 152 -8.88 4.34 19.46
CA GLU A 152 -8.79 3.16 18.58
C GLU A 152 -10.16 2.60 18.18
N ARG A 153 -11.10 2.56 19.14
CA ARG A 153 -12.47 2.12 18.90
C ARG A 153 -13.17 2.98 17.83
N THR A 154 -13.00 4.30 17.88
CA THR A 154 -13.57 5.22 16.89
C THR A 154 -13.02 4.93 15.49
N ILE A 155 -11.70 4.71 15.36
CA ILE A 155 -11.06 4.40 14.07
C ILE A 155 -11.63 3.10 13.49
N ILE A 156 -11.73 2.04 14.32
CA ILE A 156 -12.24 0.73 13.88
C ILE A 156 -13.72 0.83 13.50
N ILE A 157 -14.55 1.49 14.30
CA ILE A 157 -15.98 1.66 14.01
C ILE A 157 -16.14 2.43 12.69
N SER A 158 -15.43 3.54 12.50
CA SER A 158 -15.50 4.31 11.26
C SER A 158 -15.06 3.49 10.04
N ALA A 159 -14.00 2.69 10.17
CA ALA A 159 -13.55 1.81 9.10
C ALA A 159 -14.61 0.76 8.74
N ILE A 160 -15.21 0.11 9.73
CA ILE A 160 -16.28 -0.88 9.52
C ILE A 160 -17.53 -0.19 8.93
N SER A 161 -17.89 1.01 9.42
CA SER A 161 -19.04 1.75 8.89
C SER A 161 -18.91 2.05 7.40
N LEU A 162 -17.71 2.44 6.92
CA LEU A 162 -17.47 2.66 5.50
C LEU A 162 -17.67 1.39 4.66
N ILE A 163 -17.29 0.22 5.19
CA ILE A 163 -17.51 -1.06 4.50
C ILE A 163 -18.99 -1.40 4.43
N ILE A 164 -19.76 -1.14 5.51
CA ILE A 164 -21.19 -1.46 5.57
C ILE A 164 -22.02 -0.45 4.78
N ILE A 165 -21.64 0.83 4.76
CA ILE A 165 -22.35 1.86 4.01
C ILE A 165 -22.30 1.58 2.50
N PHE A 166 -21.23 0.99 1.97
CA PHE A 166 -21.06 0.79 0.54
C PHE A 166 -22.17 -0.07 -0.10
N PRO A 167 -22.51 -1.29 0.38
CA PRO A 167 -23.63 -2.05 -0.17
C PRO A 167 -24.99 -1.37 0.02
N ILE A 168 -25.16 -0.53 1.05
CA ILE A 168 -26.36 0.29 1.22
C ILE A 168 -26.45 1.33 0.09
N LEU A 169 -25.35 1.98 -0.27
CA LEU A 169 -25.31 2.92 -1.39
C LEU A 169 -25.62 2.24 -2.73
N LEU A 170 -25.16 1.00 -2.93
CA LEU A 170 -25.50 0.20 -4.12
C LEU A 170 -26.99 -0.08 -4.26
N SER A 171 -27.76 -0.08 -3.15
CA SER A 171 -29.23 -0.25 -3.21
C SER A 171 -29.95 1.00 -3.73
N PHE A 172 -29.30 2.16 -3.72
CA PHE A 172 -29.88 3.44 -4.15
C PHE A 172 -29.29 3.96 -5.46
N TRP A 173 -28.04 3.61 -5.77
CA TRP A 173 -27.31 4.13 -6.93
C TRP A 173 -26.79 2.99 -7.81
N ASN A 174 -27.00 3.14 -9.11
CA ASN A 174 -26.46 2.19 -10.07
C ASN A 174 -24.94 2.36 -10.18
N TYR A 175 -24.21 1.25 -9.95
CA TYR A 175 -22.75 1.20 -9.99
C TYR A 175 -22.18 1.35 -11.41
N GLU A 176 -22.94 0.97 -12.43
CA GLU A 176 -22.47 0.94 -13.82
C GLU A 176 -22.45 2.32 -14.49
N ILE A 177 -23.14 3.31 -13.91
CA ILE A 177 -23.23 4.65 -14.51
C ILE A 177 -21.82 5.24 -14.74
N GLY A 178 -21.56 5.65 -15.98
CA GLY A 178 -20.29 6.22 -16.41
C GLY A 178 -19.25 5.20 -16.87
N TRP A 179 -19.47 3.90 -16.64
CA TRP A 179 -18.57 2.85 -17.05
C TRP A 179 -18.87 2.32 -18.48
N ASN A 180 -17.82 2.13 -19.23
CA ASN A 180 -17.76 1.15 -20.29
C ASN A 180 -16.88 -0.02 -19.81
N PHE A 181 -17.52 -1.12 -19.40
CA PHE A 181 -16.78 -2.27 -18.85
C PHE A 181 -16.05 -3.10 -19.92
N GLU A 182 -16.33 -2.93 -21.20
CA GLU A 182 -15.59 -3.59 -22.27
C GLU A 182 -14.21 -2.97 -22.45
N THR A 183 -14.13 -1.64 -22.38
CA THR A 183 -12.88 -0.89 -22.52
C THR A 183 -12.25 -0.50 -21.17
N LEU A 184 -12.94 -0.71 -20.06
CA LEU A 184 -12.60 -0.23 -18.73
C LEU A 184 -12.42 1.29 -18.65
N GLU A 185 -13.15 2.03 -19.50
CA GLU A 185 -13.13 3.49 -19.53
C GLU A 185 -14.29 4.08 -18.72
N TYR A 186 -14.00 5.18 -18.04
CA TYR A 186 -15.00 5.96 -17.33
C TYR A 186 -15.34 7.22 -18.16
N GLN A 187 -16.47 7.16 -18.89
CA GLN A 187 -16.80 8.09 -20.00
C GLN A 187 -16.97 9.55 -19.56
N ASP A 188 -17.56 9.79 -18.41
CA ASP A 188 -17.87 11.15 -17.93
C ASP A 188 -16.97 11.61 -16.76
N PHE A 189 -15.76 11.05 -16.64
CA PHE A 189 -14.80 11.36 -15.58
C PHE A 189 -14.52 12.87 -15.44
N TRP A 190 -14.47 13.60 -16.54
CA TRP A 190 -14.15 15.03 -16.53
C TRP A 190 -15.35 15.94 -16.33
N THR A 191 -16.54 15.40 -16.06
CA THR A 191 -17.68 16.18 -15.58
C THR A 191 -17.65 16.23 -14.05
N ILE A 192 -18.25 17.28 -13.44
CA ILE A 192 -18.29 17.39 -11.96
C ILE A 192 -19.00 16.18 -11.33
N ASN A 193 -20.15 15.79 -11.88
CA ASN A 193 -20.93 14.68 -11.36
C ASN A 193 -20.23 13.34 -11.56
N GLY A 194 -19.64 13.12 -12.74
CA GLY A 194 -18.88 11.90 -13.05
C GLY A 194 -17.63 11.79 -12.17
N PHE A 195 -16.90 12.88 -12.01
CA PHE A 195 -15.71 12.90 -11.13
C PHE A 195 -16.05 12.57 -9.67
N ILE A 196 -17.10 13.23 -9.10
CA ILE A 196 -17.50 12.97 -7.72
C ILE A 196 -17.99 11.53 -7.54
N ARG A 197 -18.79 11.03 -8.49
CA ARG A 197 -19.31 9.66 -8.47
C ARG A 197 -18.15 8.65 -8.57
N ASN A 198 -17.22 8.83 -9.50
CA ASN A 198 -16.03 7.99 -9.64
C ASN A 198 -15.20 8.02 -8.36
N LEU A 199 -14.90 9.22 -7.84
CA LEU A 199 -14.05 9.38 -6.67
C LEU A 199 -14.63 8.72 -5.41
N PHE A 200 -15.93 8.86 -5.15
CA PHE A 200 -16.52 8.42 -3.89
C PHE A 200 -17.23 7.07 -3.95
N PHE A 201 -17.74 6.66 -5.11
CA PHE A 201 -18.67 5.54 -5.19
C PHE A 201 -18.25 4.42 -6.14
N ASN A 202 -18.05 4.70 -7.42
CA ASN A 202 -17.90 3.64 -8.43
C ASN A 202 -16.62 3.69 -9.26
N GLY A 203 -15.58 4.41 -8.83
CA GLY A 203 -14.27 4.34 -9.47
C GLY A 203 -13.54 3.01 -9.21
N PHE A 204 -12.33 2.87 -9.73
CA PHE A 204 -11.49 1.69 -9.48
C PHE A 204 -11.19 1.46 -8.00
N HIS A 205 -11.03 2.55 -7.24
CA HIS A 205 -10.64 2.53 -5.84
C HIS A 205 -11.46 3.57 -5.05
N PRO A 206 -12.82 3.47 -5.03
CA PRO A 206 -13.65 4.55 -4.54
C PRO A 206 -13.39 4.84 -3.06
N VAL A 207 -13.47 6.13 -2.69
CA VAL A 207 -13.21 6.58 -1.31
C VAL A 207 -14.06 5.79 -0.31
N ILE A 208 -15.28 5.48 -0.67
CA ILE A 208 -16.15 4.55 0.04
C ILE A 208 -16.15 3.24 -0.75
N PRO A 209 -15.66 2.13 -0.23
CA PRO A 209 -15.19 1.84 1.13
C PRO A 209 -13.66 1.85 1.32
N TRP A 210 -12.85 2.15 0.30
CA TRP A 210 -11.39 1.93 0.31
C TRP A 210 -10.64 2.69 1.42
N THR A 211 -11.16 3.81 1.90
CA THR A 211 -10.57 4.53 3.05
C THR A 211 -10.47 3.63 4.29
N SER A 212 -11.31 2.60 4.42
CA SER A 212 -11.24 1.66 5.52
C SER A 212 -9.90 0.91 5.57
N PHE A 213 -9.30 0.57 4.43
CA PHE A 213 -7.95 -0.03 4.38
C PHE A 213 -6.91 0.88 5.06
N MET A 214 -6.95 2.19 4.78
CA MET A 214 -6.01 3.14 5.37
C MET A 214 -6.30 3.36 6.86
N LEU A 215 -7.57 3.39 7.29
CA LEU A 215 -7.96 3.48 8.70
C LEU A 215 -7.52 2.24 9.49
N PHE A 216 -7.74 1.04 8.97
CA PHE A 216 -7.25 -0.19 9.60
C PHE A 216 -5.72 -0.21 9.67
N GLY A 217 -5.04 0.25 8.61
CA GLY A 217 -3.60 0.42 8.62
C GLY A 217 -3.13 1.43 9.66
N TYR A 218 -3.84 2.56 9.80
CA TYR A 218 -3.55 3.57 10.81
C TYR A 218 -3.72 3.01 12.23
N TRP A 219 -4.81 2.30 12.49
CA TRP A 219 -5.02 1.61 13.76
C TRP A 219 -3.90 0.60 14.05
N PHE A 220 -3.56 -0.24 13.08
CA PHE A 220 -2.51 -1.25 13.23
C PHE A 220 -1.13 -0.63 13.51
N GLY A 221 -0.80 0.48 12.84
CA GLY A 221 0.45 1.21 13.05
C GLY A 221 0.56 1.92 14.41
N LYS A 222 -0.56 2.08 15.15
CA LYS A 222 -0.57 2.56 16.55
C LYS A 222 -0.17 1.48 17.53
N GLN A 223 -0.27 0.20 17.14
CA GLN A 223 0.08 -0.94 18.00
C GLN A 223 1.61 -1.07 18.14
N ASP A 224 2.06 -1.86 19.11
CA ASP A 224 3.48 -2.16 19.29
C ASP A 224 3.94 -3.21 18.27
N LEU A 225 4.36 -2.74 17.10
CA LEU A 225 4.86 -3.59 16.01
C LEU A 225 6.21 -4.26 16.31
N LYS A 226 6.82 -4.00 17.48
CA LYS A 226 8.01 -4.70 17.97
C LYS A 226 7.67 -5.90 18.85
N ASN A 227 6.44 -5.99 19.34
CA ASN A 227 5.97 -7.08 20.16
C ASN A 227 5.76 -8.36 19.32
N ASN A 228 6.68 -9.30 19.45
CA ASN A 228 6.65 -10.55 18.68
C ASN A 228 5.39 -11.39 18.91
N LYS A 229 4.84 -11.39 20.14
CA LYS A 229 3.61 -12.15 20.44
C LYS A 229 2.42 -11.55 19.67
N PHE A 230 2.30 -10.21 19.67
CA PHE A 230 1.26 -9.51 18.94
C PHE A 230 1.39 -9.78 17.43
N ILE A 231 2.59 -9.62 16.85
CA ILE A 231 2.83 -9.82 15.40
C ILE A 231 2.53 -11.26 14.97
N LYS A 232 3.03 -12.28 15.72
CA LYS A 232 2.74 -13.68 15.41
C LYS A 232 1.24 -14.01 15.55
N LYS A 233 0.58 -13.50 16.59
CA LYS A 233 -0.87 -13.69 16.77
C LYS A 233 -1.63 -13.08 15.58
N THR A 234 -1.33 -11.83 15.20
CA THR A 234 -1.97 -11.16 14.08
C THR A 234 -1.74 -11.91 12.77
N PHE A 235 -0.52 -12.41 12.53
CA PHE A 235 -0.23 -13.23 11.35
C PHE A 235 -1.16 -14.43 11.25
N TRP A 236 -1.23 -15.27 12.28
CA TRP A 236 -2.05 -16.47 12.25
C TRP A 236 -3.55 -16.18 12.18
N VAL A 237 -4.03 -15.24 12.99
CA VAL A 237 -5.45 -14.85 12.99
C VAL A 237 -5.86 -14.32 11.62
N CYS A 238 -5.10 -13.41 11.04
CA CYS A 238 -5.44 -12.84 9.73
C CYS A 238 -5.29 -13.84 8.58
N THR A 239 -4.32 -14.75 8.66
CA THR A 239 -4.20 -15.85 7.68
C THR A 239 -5.40 -16.80 7.75
N ILE A 240 -5.82 -17.17 8.95
CA ILE A 240 -7.00 -18.03 9.13
C ILE A 240 -8.26 -17.32 8.61
N ILE A 241 -8.48 -16.04 8.97
CA ILE A 241 -9.63 -15.26 8.48
C ILE A 241 -9.62 -15.18 6.95
N PHE A 242 -8.46 -14.90 6.34
CA PHE A 242 -8.31 -14.87 4.89
C PHE A 242 -8.74 -16.20 4.25
N ILE A 243 -8.24 -17.33 4.76
CA ILE A 243 -8.56 -18.67 4.25
C ILE A 243 -10.06 -18.97 4.44
N LEU A 244 -10.61 -18.65 5.59
CA LEU A 244 -12.04 -18.86 5.87
C LEU A 244 -12.93 -18.06 4.91
N ILE A 245 -12.59 -16.78 4.64
CA ILE A 245 -13.34 -15.96 3.69
C ILE A 245 -13.29 -16.57 2.29
N GLN A 246 -12.13 -17.05 1.83
CA GLN A 246 -11.99 -17.69 0.52
C GLN A 246 -12.83 -18.98 0.43
N ILE A 247 -12.78 -19.80 1.46
CA ILE A 247 -13.57 -21.05 1.54
C ILE A 247 -15.06 -20.73 1.55
N LEU A 248 -15.51 -19.79 2.39
CA LEU A 248 -16.91 -19.39 2.48
C LEU A 248 -17.41 -18.82 1.15
N SER A 249 -16.66 -17.93 0.52
CA SER A 249 -16.97 -17.37 -0.79
C SER A 249 -17.15 -18.48 -1.83
N TYR A 250 -16.17 -19.37 -1.95
CA TYR A 250 -16.19 -20.47 -2.91
C TYR A 250 -17.40 -21.40 -2.70
N PHE A 251 -17.62 -21.89 -1.47
CA PHE A 251 -18.72 -22.79 -1.18
C PHE A 251 -20.10 -22.11 -1.31
N SER A 252 -20.23 -20.85 -0.89
CA SER A 252 -21.49 -20.12 -1.06
C SER A 252 -21.87 -19.97 -2.53
N ILE A 253 -20.91 -19.60 -3.39
CA ILE A 253 -21.15 -19.51 -4.84
C ILE A 253 -21.49 -20.89 -5.41
N SER A 254 -20.73 -21.92 -5.08
CA SER A 254 -20.92 -23.28 -5.59
C SER A 254 -22.29 -23.88 -5.21
N ILE A 255 -22.73 -23.67 -3.97
CA ILE A 255 -23.99 -24.20 -3.47
C ILE A 255 -25.18 -23.42 -4.04
N LEU A 256 -25.11 -22.08 -4.02
CA LEU A 256 -26.24 -21.23 -4.43
C LEU A 256 -26.42 -21.16 -5.94
N SER A 257 -25.38 -21.45 -6.73
CA SER A 257 -25.48 -21.50 -8.20
C SER A 257 -26.15 -22.77 -8.72
N GLU A 258 -26.27 -23.81 -7.88
CA GLU A 258 -26.85 -25.11 -8.26
C GLU A 258 -26.30 -25.70 -9.57
N GLY A 259 -25.04 -25.36 -9.88
CA GLY A 259 -24.38 -25.76 -11.14
C GLY A 259 -24.72 -24.91 -12.37
N ASN A 260 -25.54 -23.87 -12.22
CA ASN A 260 -25.85 -22.93 -13.31
C ASN A 260 -24.69 -21.92 -13.44
N GLN A 261 -24.07 -21.84 -14.63
CA GLN A 261 -22.93 -20.97 -14.89
C GLN A 261 -23.28 -19.46 -14.86
N GLU A 262 -24.48 -19.08 -15.30
CA GLU A 262 -24.93 -17.69 -15.28
C GLU A 262 -25.16 -17.21 -13.85
N SER A 263 -25.89 -17.99 -13.06
CA SER A 263 -26.06 -17.73 -11.62
C SER A 263 -24.73 -17.72 -10.86
N ALA A 264 -23.77 -18.59 -11.21
CA ALA A 264 -22.44 -18.59 -10.61
C ALA A 264 -21.68 -17.29 -10.91
N LYS A 265 -21.84 -16.72 -12.11
CA LYS A 265 -21.23 -15.44 -12.47
C LYS A 265 -21.81 -14.28 -11.66
N GLU A 266 -23.15 -14.17 -11.60
CA GLU A 266 -23.83 -13.15 -10.81
C GLU A 266 -23.49 -13.26 -9.31
N LEU A 267 -23.50 -14.47 -8.76
CA LEU A 267 -23.11 -14.70 -7.37
C LEU A 267 -21.64 -14.38 -7.11
N THR A 268 -20.76 -14.54 -8.08
CA THR A 268 -19.35 -14.16 -7.98
C THR A 268 -19.16 -12.64 -7.86
N GLU A 269 -20.02 -11.85 -8.46
CA GLU A 269 -20.00 -10.40 -8.30
C GLU A 269 -20.39 -9.96 -6.88
N ILE A 270 -21.31 -10.69 -6.22
CA ILE A 270 -21.83 -10.35 -4.88
C ILE A 270 -21.02 -11.02 -3.76
N LEU A 271 -20.74 -12.32 -3.90
CA LEU A 271 -20.12 -13.16 -2.87
C LEU A 271 -18.65 -13.44 -3.11
N GLY A 272 -18.11 -12.98 -4.23
CA GLY A 272 -16.72 -13.16 -4.59
C GLY A 272 -15.77 -12.24 -3.83
N THR A 273 -14.48 -12.45 -4.06
CA THR A 273 -13.40 -11.64 -3.50
C THR A 273 -12.77 -10.72 -4.54
N ASN A 274 -13.53 -10.30 -5.54
CA ASN A 274 -13.13 -9.37 -6.59
C ASN A 274 -13.13 -7.92 -6.10
N PRO A 275 -12.23 -7.05 -6.61
CA PRO A 275 -12.11 -5.68 -6.14
C PRO A 275 -13.19 -4.73 -6.67
N MET A 276 -13.99 -5.14 -7.64
CA MET A 276 -15.04 -4.32 -8.27
C MET A 276 -16.31 -5.13 -8.45
N PRO A 277 -17.43 -4.68 -7.87
CA PRO A 277 -17.54 -3.64 -6.83
C PRO A 277 -16.88 -4.08 -5.51
N PRO A 278 -16.31 -3.15 -4.73
CA PRO A 278 -15.58 -3.47 -3.49
C PRO A 278 -16.52 -3.81 -2.32
N LEU A 279 -17.16 -4.96 -2.39
CA LEU A 279 -18.14 -5.45 -1.42
C LEU A 279 -17.47 -5.91 -0.11
N PRO A 280 -18.23 -6.06 0.99
CA PRO A 280 -17.69 -6.41 2.31
C PRO A 280 -16.80 -7.65 2.31
N ILE A 281 -17.14 -8.68 1.53
CA ILE A 281 -16.35 -9.92 1.44
C ILE A 281 -14.95 -9.61 0.91
N TYR A 282 -14.85 -8.86 -0.20
CA TYR A 282 -13.57 -8.39 -0.72
C TYR A 282 -12.83 -7.50 0.30
N MET A 283 -13.52 -6.56 0.95
CA MET A 283 -12.89 -5.63 1.90
C MET A 283 -12.26 -6.36 3.08
N PHE A 284 -12.98 -7.28 3.73
CA PHE A 284 -12.43 -8.09 4.82
C PHE A 284 -11.35 -9.07 4.35
N ASN A 285 -11.47 -9.62 3.15
CA ASN A 285 -10.44 -10.44 2.53
C ASN A 285 -9.15 -9.63 2.33
N GLY A 286 -9.26 -8.42 1.75
CA GLY A 286 -8.15 -7.50 1.51
C GLY A 286 -7.47 -7.05 2.80
N ILE A 287 -8.22 -6.73 3.86
CA ILE A 287 -7.66 -6.36 5.17
C ILE A 287 -6.89 -7.54 5.77
N SER A 288 -7.48 -8.73 5.73
CA SER A 288 -6.89 -9.92 6.33
C SER A 288 -5.57 -10.30 5.65
N ILE A 289 -5.55 -10.36 4.32
CA ILE A 289 -4.32 -10.68 3.59
C ILE A 289 -3.27 -9.59 3.73
N ALA A 290 -3.65 -8.31 3.76
CA ALA A 290 -2.72 -7.21 3.97
C ALA A 290 -2.01 -7.33 5.34
N PHE A 291 -2.75 -7.59 6.42
CA PHE A 291 -2.14 -7.79 7.73
C PHE A 291 -1.30 -9.06 7.80
N ALA A 292 -1.71 -10.16 7.14
CA ALA A 292 -0.92 -11.38 7.06
C ALA A 292 0.41 -11.12 6.35
N ILE A 293 0.41 -10.45 5.19
CA ILE A 293 1.63 -10.11 4.43
C ILE A 293 2.53 -9.17 5.25
N ILE A 294 1.98 -8.11 5.84
CA ILE A 294 2.77 -7.14 6.60
C ILE A 294 3.45 -7.82 7.80
N THR A 295 2.70 -8.62 8.55
CA THR A 295 3.23 -9.34 9.73
C THR A 295 4.21 -10.42 9.34
N ALA A 296 3.98 -11.17 8.26
CA ALA A 296 4.93 -12.12 7.70
C ALA A 296 6.26 -11.43 7.34
N CYS A 297 6.19 -10.28 6.63
CA CYS A 297 7.37 -9.50 6.27
C CYS A 297 8.13 -8.99 7.51
N ILE A 298 7.41 -8.58 8.58
CA ILE A 298 8.05 -8.17 9.84
C ILE A 298 8.77 -9.37 10.49
N ILE A 299 8.16 -10.55 10.53
CA ILE A 299 8.76 -11.77 11.08
C ILE A 299 9.98 -12.18 10.27
N ILE A 300 9.85 -12.30 8.96
CA ILE A 300 10.92 -12.72 8.05
C ILE A 300 12.08 -11.73 8.06
N ALA A 301 11.80 -10.44 7.93
CA ALA A 301 12.84 -9.41 7.93
C ALA A 301 13.60 -9.34 9.25
N LYS A 302 12.96 -9.64 10.38
CA LYS A 302 13.62 -9.71 11.68
C LYS A 302 14.54 -10.94 11.78
N HIS A 303 14.12 -12.07 11.23
CA HIS A 303 14.90 -13.32 11.28
C HIS A 303 16.08 -13.30 10.30
N PHE A 304 15.88 -12.67 9.12
CA PHE A 304 16.84 -12.63 8.03
C PHE A 304 17.35 -11.20 7.73
N GLU A 305 17.55 -10.36 8.76
CA GLU A 305 17.92 -8.94 8.62
C GLU A 305 19.19 -8.73 7.74
N ASN A 306 20.12 -9.70 7.78
CA ASN A 306 21.36 -9.65 7.02
C ASN A 306 21.31 -10.24 5.61
N ASN A 307 20.20 -10.91 5.24
CA ASN A 307 20.04 -11.52 3.93
C ASN A 307 20.03 -10.45 2.82
N ILE A 308 20.70 -10.75 1.70
CA ILE A 308 20.82 -9.81 0.57
C ILE A 308 19.48 -9.47 -0.07
N ILE A 309 18.57 -10.45 -0.16
CA ILE A 309 17.23 -10.26 -0.74
C ILE A 309 16.41 -9.33 0.14
N ILE A 310 16.42 -9.55 1.47
CA ILE A 310 15.72 -8.69 2.42
C ILE A 310 16.26 -7.25 2.37
N LYS A 311 17.57 -7.09 2.27
CA LYS A 311 18.21 -5.76 2.11
C LYS A 311 17.82 -5.09 0.79
N ALA A 312 17.74 -5.86 -0.31
CA ALA A 312 17.33 -5.35 -1.61
C ALA A 312 15.86 -4.93 -1.58
N LEU A 313 14.94 -5.79 -1.11
CA LEU A 313 13.52 -5.47 -0.99
C LEU A 313 13.25 -4.29 -0.03
N ASN A 314 14.00 -4.19 1.07
CA ASN A 314 13.92 -3.03 1.97
C ASN A 314 14.27 -1.72 1.24
N LYS A 315 15.31 -1.71 0.39
CA LYS A 315 15.65 -0.55 -0.43
C LYS A 315 14.57 -0.26 -1.47
N THR A 316 14.03 -1.28 -2.12
CA THR A 316 12.95 -1.17 -3.11
C THR A 316 11.69 -0.56 -2.51
N GLY A 317 11.26 -1.02 -1.34
CA GLY A 317 10.07 -0.48 -0.68
C GLY A 317 10.21 0.99 -0.22
N GLN A 318 11.44 1.48 -0.09
CA GLN A 318 11.70 2.89 0.18
C GLN A 318 11.52 3.80 -1.05
N LEU A 319 11.47 3.22 -2.25
CA LEU A 319 11.25 3.85 -3.54
C LEU A 319 9.89 3.47 -4.15
N ALA A 320 8.94 3.06 -3.32
CA ALA A 320 7.66 2.50 -3.76
C ALA A 320 6.83 3.47 -4.63
N LEU A 321 6.81 4.78 -4.30
CA LEU A 321 6.10 5.79 -5.09
C LEU A 321 6.77 5.96 -6.46
N THR A 322 8.10 6.00 -6.50
CA THR A 322 8.84 6.09 -7.75
C THR A 322 8.52 4.90 -8.66
N PHE A 323 8.52 3.67 -8.13
CA PHE A 323 8.24 2.47 -8.93
C PHE A 323 6.77 2.34 -9.29
N TYR A 324 5.87 2.84 -8.44
CA TYR A 324 4.46 2.90 -8.76
C TYR A 324 4.19 3.77 -10.00
N VAL A 325 4.81 4.96 -10.08
CA VAL A 325 4.64 5.82 -11.27
C VAL A 325 5.46 5.28 -12.45
N ALA A 326 6.66 4.76 -12.20
CA ALA A 326 7.54 4.26 -13.26
C ALA A 326 6.95 3.04 -14.00
N HIS A 327 6.19 2.14 -13.32
CA HIS A 327 5.62 0.99 -14.03
C HIS A 327 4.57 1.40 -15.06
N VAL A 328 3.81 2.45 -14.78
CA VAL A 328 2.85 3.00 -15.76
C VAL A 328 3.61 3.72 -16.88
N ILE A 329 4.35 4.78 -16.52
CA ILE A 329 4.94 5.69 -17.54
C ILE A 329 6.05 4.99 -18.33
N ILE A 330 6.92 4.24 -17.67
CA ILE A 330 8.06 3.58 -18.32
C ILE A 330 7.69 2.15 -18.72
N GLY A 331 7.15 1.37 -17.77
CA GLY A 331 6.89 -0.05 -17.99
C GLY A 331 5.86 -0.31 -19.08
N MET A 332 4.67 0.28 -18.99
CA MET A 332 3.64 0.16 -20.03
C MET A 332 4.03 0.93 -21.29
N GLY A 333 4.56 2.16 -21.13
CA GLY A 333 4.96 3.00 -22.26
C GLY A 333 6.02 2.37 -23.19
N ILE A 334 6.92 1.52 -22.69
CA ILE A 334 7.85 0.77 -23.54
C ILE A 334 7.12 -0.20 -24.47
N ILE A 335 6.17 -0.98 -23.95
CA ILE A 335 5.40 -1.95 -24.75
C ILE A 335 4.51 -1.23 -25.75
N GLU A 336 3.84 -0.17 -25.32
CA GLU A 336 3.01 0.66 -26.18
C GLU A 336 3.83 1.30 -27.33
N ALA A 337 5.02 1.83 -27.04
CA ALA A 337 5.90 2.40 -28.05
C ALA A 337 6.45 1.36 -29.06
N ILE A 338 6.64 0.10 -28.64
CA ILE A 338 7.11 -0.99 -29.52
C ILE A 338 5.98 -1.47 -30.44
N ASN A 339 4.79 -1.71 -29.91
CA ASN A 339 3.66 -2.22 -30.68
C ASN A 339 2.30 -1.84 -30.05
N PRO A 340 1.80 -0.62 -30.32
CA PRO A 340 0.55 -0.12 -29.75
C PRO A 340 -0.66 -1.01 -30.06
N SER A 341 -0.70 -1.57 -31.29
CA SER A 341 -1.85 -2.38 -31.76
C SER A 341 -1.98 -3.74 -31.07
N LYS A 342 -0.93 -4.18 -30.34
CA LYS A 342 -0.96 -5.43 -29.55
C LYS A 342 -1.26 -5.23 -28.08
N MET A 343 -1.49 -4.01 -27.62
CA MET A 343 -1.91 -3.80 -26.23
C MET A 343 -3.23 -4.52 -25.97
N GLY A 344 -3.29 -5.25 -24.85
CA GLY A 344 -4.43 -6.12 -24.51
C GLY A 344 -4.39 -7.53 -25.13
N GLU A 345 -3.59 -7.78 -26.17
CA GLU A 345 -3.61 -9.03 -26.93
C GLU A 345 -2.48 -10.01 -26.56
N TYR A 346 -1.47 -9.56 -25.81
CA TYR A 346 -0.35 -10.42 -25.42
C TYR A 346 -0.80 -11.57 -24.52
N SER A 347 -0.01 -12.63 -24.52
CA SER A 347 -0.27 -13.76 -23.60
C SER A 347 0.02 -13.37 -22.16
N VAL A 348 -0.74 -13.96 -21.23
CA VAL A 348 -0.52 -13.80 -19.78
C VAL A 348 0.89 -14.18 -19.35
N ILE A 349 1.51 -15.17 -20.03
CA ILE A 349 2.91 -15.57 -19.79
C ILE A 349 3.86 -14.42 -20.13
N PHE A 350 3.67 -13.76 -21.27
CA PHE A 350 4.48 -12.60 -21.66
C PHE A 350 4.34 -11.49 -20.64
N SER A 351 3.11 -11.12 -20.27
CA SER A 351 2.82 -10.09 -19.27
C SER A 351 3.48 -10.38 -17.93
N MET A 352 3.45 -11.65 -17.48
CA MET A 352 4.09 -12.10 -16.24
C MET A 352 5.62 -12.03 -16.30
N ILE A 353 6.23 -12.53 -17.38
CA ILE A 353 7.69 -12.49 -17.55
C ILE A 353 8.16 -11.03 -17.61
N TYR A 354 7.44 -10.19 -18.34
CA TYR A 354 7.75 -8.76 -18.45
C TYR A 354 7.61 -8.06 -17.09
N ALA A 355 6.54 -8.34 -16.31
CA ALA A 355 6.33 -7.79 -14.98
C ALA A 355 7.46 -8.19 -14.01
N LEU A 356 7.88 -9.46 -14.04
CA LEU A 356 8.99 -9.94 -13.22
C LEU A 356 10.33 -9.33 -13.65
N GLY A 357 10.57 -9.21 -14.94
CA GLY A 357 11.78 -8.55 -15.49
C GLY A 357 11.83 -7.07 -15.10
N PHE A 358 10.73 -6.34 -15.27
CA PHE A 358 10.63 -4.94 -14.86
C PHE A 358 10.81 -4.77 -13.35
N SER A 359 10.21 -5.66 -12.56
CA SER A 359 10.37 -5.66 -11.09
C SER A 359 11.82 -5.91 -10.67
N LEU A 360 12.53 -6.81 -11.36
CA LEU A 360 13.96 -7.05 -11.12
C LEU A 360 14.79 -5.79 -11.44
N ILE A 361 14.48 -5.09 -12.54
CA ILE A 361 15.13 -3.81 -12.89
C ILE A 361 14.88 -2.77 -11.77
N CYS A 362 13.65 -2.67 -11.26
CA CYS A 362 13.33 -1.80 -10.13
C CYS A 362 14.12 -2.14 -8.87
N ILE A 363 14.29 -3.43 -8.55
CA ILE A 363 15.10 -3.88 -7.41
C ILE A 363 16.57 -3.51 -7.60
N LEU A 364 17.14 -3.78 -8.77
CA LEU A 364 18.54 -3.42 -9.08
C LEU A 364 18.75 -1.92 -9.03
N PHE A 365 17.83 -1.14 -9.64
CA PHE A 365 17.85 0.32 -9.54
C PHE A 365 17.84 0.78 -8.09
N ALA A 366 16.95 0.25 -7.24
CA ALA A 366 16.88 0.62 -5.83
C ALA A 366 18.18 0.32 -5.08
N VAL A 367 18.80 -0.82 -5.35
CA VAL A 367 20.07 -1.22 -4.72
C VAL A 367 21.21 -0.26 -5.09
N ILE A 368 21.31 0.12 -6.37
CA ILE A 368 22.33 1.04 -6.89
C ILE A 368 22.04 2.48 -6.41
N TRP A 369 20.79 2.94 -6.61
CA TRP A 369 20.38 4.30 -6.23
C TRP A 369 20.61 4.62 -4.76
N LYS A 370 20.27 3.67 -3.88
CA LYS A 370 20.43 3.79 -2.41
C LYS A 370 21.90 3.80 -1.94
N LYS A 371 22.88 3.60 -2.83
CA LYS A 371 24.29 3.85 -2.51
C LYS A 371 24.63 5.35 -2.54
N HIS A 372 23.88 6.15 -3.33
CA HIS A 372 24.18 7.54 -3.60
C HIS A 372 23.12 8.51 -3.05
N LYS A 373 21.88 8.07 -2.88
CA LYS A 373 20.75 8.92 -2.47
C LYS A 373 19.90 8.23 -1.40
N GLU A 374 19.41 9.02 -0.44
CA GLU A 374 18.61 8.50 0.68
C GLU A 374 17.14 8.23 0.34
N SER A 375 16.58 8.92 -0.65
CA SER A 375 15.19 8.78 -1.10
C SER A 375 15.11 8.58 -2.60
N GLY A 376 14.05 7.93 -3.06
CA GLY A 376 13.79 7.80 -4.49
C GLY A 376 13.52 9.15 -5.16
N PRO A 377 13.55 9.22 -6.50
CA PRO A 377 13.30 10.46 -7.24
C PRO A 377 11.99 11.15 -6.86
N LEU A 378 10.85 10.46 -6.94
CA LEU A 378 9.55 11.04 -6.59
C LEU A 378 9.38 11.25 -5.09
N GLU A 379 9.90 10.36 -4.26
CA GLU A 379 9.93 10.56 -2.81
C GLU A 379 10.75 11.78 -2.42
N TRP A 380 11.84 12.08 -3.13
CA TRP A 380 12.65 13.28 -2.91
C TRP A 380 11.87 14.55 -3.29
N ILE A 381 11.23 14.57 -4.48
CA ILE A 381 10.38 15.69 -4.91
C ILE A 381 9.27 15.93 -3.89
N MET A 382 8.55 14.87 -3.51
CA MET A 382 7.49 14.95 -2.51
C MET A 382 8.01 15.54 -1.20
N ARG A 383 9.15 15.06 -0.67
CA ARG A 383 9.74 15.60 0.57
C ARG A 383 10.11 17.06 0.44
N LYS A 384 10.74 17.45 -0.68
CA LYS A 384 11.14 18.84 -0.92
C LYS A 384 9.95 19.80 -0.92
N LEU A 385 8.78 19.36 -1.37
CA LEU A 385 7.57 20.18 -1.43
C LEU A 385 6.76 20.14 -0.13
N THR A 386 6.92 19.10 0.70
CA THR A 386 6.02 18.84 1.83
C THR A 386 6.68 18.94 3.20
N ASP A 387 7.98 18.79 3.31
CA ASP A 387 8.76 18.84 4.55
C ASP A 387 9.39 20.20 4.74
#